data_6a5cde020494c1401c7860263dd91aff
#
_entry.id   6a5cde020494c1401c7860263dd91aff
#
_cell.length_a   1.000
_cell.length_b   1.000
_cell.length_c   1.000
_cell.angle_alpha   90.00
_cell.angle_beta   90.00
_cell.angle_gamma   90.00
#
_symmetry.space_group_name_H-M   'P 1'
#
loop_
_entity.id
_entity.type
_entity.pdbx_description
1 polymer ?
#
loop_
_entity_poly.entity_id
_entity_poly.type
_entity_poly.pdbx_seq_one_letter_code
_entity_poly.pdbx_strand_id
1 'polypeptide(L)'
;RVDRRQRQMCIRDRSILTDTPYFGGDDSDILKARNSGVTLPILYKNFVVDEYQLFLARLCGASAVLMIAACLNKDECRMLLNMAHELNLEVLLEMHSEADTEYADLLPDMCGINNRNLGTFHTDVQTSFRLASRLPEEVCRVSESGLKDLATLEALRQAGYNGFLMGERFMKKVDPARALKEFTGIITK
;
A
#
# COMPACT_ATOMS: atom_id res chain seq x y z
N ARG A 1 5.90 21.14 -0.12
CA ARG A 1 4.71 20.26 -0.10
C ARG A 1 4.36 19.94 -1.53
N VAL A 2 4.60 18.70 -1.96
CA VAL A 2 4.11 18.20 -3.24
C VAL A 2 2.59 18.19 -3.16
N ASP A 3 1.91 18.80 -4.14
CA ASP A 3 0.46 18.87 -4.17
C ASP A 3 -0.12 17.44 -4.18
N ARG A 4 -0.78 17.04 -3.09
CA ARG A 4 -1.39 15.72 -2.91
C ARG A 4 -2.40 15.38 -4.03
N ARG A 5 -2.95 16.37 -4.72
CA ARG A 5 -3.90 16.19 -5.82
C ARG A 5 -3.26 15.67 -7.11
N GLN A 6 -1.95 15.85 -7.32
CA GLN A 6 -1.25 15.33 -8.51
C GLN A 6 -0.94 13.84 -8.42
N ARG A 7 -1.03 13.19 -7.24
CA ARG A 7 -0.80 11.75 -7.09
C ARG A 7 -1.92 10.86 -7.61
N GLN A 8 -3.08 11.39 -7.87
CA GLN A 8 -4.24 10.62 -8.38
C GLN A 8 -4.00 9.94 -9.74
N MET A 9 -2.88 10.17 -10.40
CA MET A 9 -2.56 9.62 -11.71
C MET A 9 -1.28 8.78 -11.79
N CYS A 10 -0.57 8.52 -10.67
CA CYS A 10 0.65 7.72 -10.70
C CYS A 10 0.38 6.22 -10.52
N ILE A 11 0.10 5.53 -11.63
CA ILE A 11 -0.07 4.05 -11.70
C ILE A 11 1.29 3.32 -11.56
N ARG A 12 2.34 3.91 -10.98
CA ARG A 12 3.72 3.43 -11.13
C ARG A 12 4.52 3.32 -9.83
N ASP A 13 3.89 3.31 -8.69
CA ASP A 13 4.60 3.10 -7.43
C ASP A 13 5.03 1.62 -7.30
N ARG A 14 6.09 1.39 -6.56
CA ARG A 14 6.62 0.06 -6.29
C ARG A 14 6.36 -0.31 -4.83
N SER A 15 5.97 -1.55 -4.58
CA SER A 15 5.93 -2.12 -3.25
C SER A 15 6.99 -3.20 -3.15
N ILE A 16 7.86 -3.10 -2.16
CA ILE A 16 8.93 -4.08 -1.92
C ILE A 16 8.72 -4.68 -0.53
N LEU A 17 8.57 -5.99 -0.48
CA LEU A 17 8.52 -6.75 0.76
C LEU A 17 9.92 -6.75 1.39
N THR A 18 10.01 -6.36 2.65
CA THR A 18 11.26 -6.31 3.41
C THR A 18 11.23 -7.19 4.66
N ASP A 19 10.09 -7.82 4.93
CA ASP A 19 9.97 -8.79 6.02
C ASP A 19 10.64 -10.10 5.65
N THR A 20 11.67 -10.50 6.40
CA THR A 20 12.46 -11.70 6.15
C THR A 20 11.75 -12.97 6.64
N PRO A 21 11.19 -13.01 7.88
CA PRO A 21 10.65 -14.25 8.44
C PRO A 21 9.45 -14.83 7.67
N TYR A 22 8.55 -14.00 7.17
CA TYR A 22 7.30 -14.43 6.56
C TYR A 22 7.31 -14.37 5.04
N PHE A 23 8.05 -13.42 4.45
CA PHE A 23 8.01 -13.18 3.01
C PHE A 23 9.38 -13.29 2.33
N GLY A 24 10.46 -13.54 3.09
CA GLY A 24 11.80 -13.73 2.54
C GLY A 24 12.37 -12.44 1.91
N GLY A 25 11.83 -11.27 2.27
CA GLY A 25 12.33 -9.98 1.84
C GLY A 25 13.53 -9.52 2.66
N ASP A 26 14.15 -8.42 2.23
CA ASP A 26 15.28 -7.81 2.93
C ASP A 26 15.29 -6.30 2.66
N ASP A 27 15.67 -5.50 3.66
CA ASP A 27 15.74 -4.04 3.53
C ASP A 27 16.68 -3.60 2.41
N SER A 28 17.74 -4.37 2.14
CA SER A 28 18.66 -4.12 1.03
C SER A 28 18.02 -4.22 -0.35
N ASP A 29 16.84 -4.83 -0.50
CA ASP A 29 16.16 -4.95 -1.78
C ASP A 29 15.67 -3.58 -2.27
N ILE A 30 15.32 -2.66 -1.37
CA ILE A 30 15.03 -1.27 -1.71
C ILE A 30 16.29 -0.56 -2.19
N LEU A 31 17.43 -0.74 -1.50
CA LEU A 31 18.72 -0.19 -1.94
C LEU A 31 19.14 -0.73 -3.30
N LYS A 32 18.98 -2.03 -3.54
CA LYS A 32 19.26 -2.65 -4.85
C LYS A 32 18.39 -2.04 -5.94
N ALA A 33 17.09 -1.83 -5.67
CA ALA A 33 16.19 -1.17 -6.62
C ALA A 33 16.63 0.27 -6.91
N ARG A 34 17.00 1.05 -5.88
CA ARG A 34 17.52 2.42 -6.05
C ARG A 34 18.81 2.45 -6.86
N ASN A 35 19.75 1.57 -6.54
CA ASN A 35 21.04 1.46 -7.23
C ASN A 35 20.88 1.00 -8.69
N SER A 36 19.81 0.29 -9.02
CA SER A 36 19.47 -0.08 -10.41
C SER A 36 18.75 1.02 -11.20
N GLY A 37 18.59 2.22 -10.61
CA GLY A 37 18.02 3.39 -11.28
C GLY A 37 16.51 3.57 -11.08
N VAL A 38 15.88 2.86 -10.15
CA VAL A 38 14.45 3.07 -9.85
C VAL A 38 14.28 4.41 -9.13
N THR A 39 13.64 5.38 -9.78
CA THR A 39 13.33 6.72 -9.24
C THR A 39 11.90 6.84 -8.73
N LEU A 40 11.03 5.90 -9.09
CA LEU A 40 9.62 5.88 -8.67
C LEU A 40 9.50 5.72 -7.14
N PRO A 41 8.39 6.21 -6.53
CA PRO A 41 8.12 5.96 -5.12
C PRO A 41 8.16 4.48 -4.78
N ILE A 42 8.72 4.15 -3.62
CA ILE A 42 8.80 2.77 -3.11
C ILE A 42 8.12 2.72 -1.75
N LEU A 43 7.15 1.82 -1.63
CA LEU A 43 6.55 1.43 -0.36
C LEU A 43 7.42 0.37 0.33
N TYR A 44 7.89 0.70 1.53
CA TYR A 44 8.49 -0.24 2.48
C TYR A 44 7.39 -1.12 3.04
N LYS A 45 7.27 -2.35 2.53
CA LYS A 45 6.20 -3.28 2.92
C LYS A 45 6.70 -4.25 3.97
N ASN A 46 6.53 -3.85 5.22
CA ASN A 46 6.90 -4.61 6.42
C ASN A 46 5.79 -4.48 7.48
N PHE A 47 5.86 -5.26 8.55
CA PHE A 47 5.07 -5.07 9.76
C PHE A 47 5.75 -4.00 10.63
N VAL A 48 5.42 -2.73 10.38
CA VAL A 48 6.00 -1.60 11.13
C VAL A 48 5.30 -1.51 12.48
N VAL A 49 6.06 -1.78 13.54
CA VAL A 49 5.62 -1.76 14.94
C VAL A 49 6.57 -0.98 15.85
N ASP A 50 7.69 -0.51 15.32
CA ASP A 50 8.75 0.18 16.05
C ASP A 50 9.31 1.35 15.23
N GLU A 51 9.69 2.42 15.92
CA GLU A 51 10.30 3.62 15.32
C GLU A 51 11.56 3.30 14.50
N TYR A 52 12.36 2.36 14.97
CA TYR A 52 13.59 1.94 14.29
C TYR A 52 13.34 1.52 12.83
N GLN A 53 12.19 0.87 12.57
CA GLN A 53 11.83 0.45 11.21
C GLN A 53 11.58 1.65 10.28
N LEU A 54 11.11 2.79 10.81
CA LEU A 54 10.93 4.02 10.04
C LEU A 54 12.29 4.62 9.62
N PHE A 55 13.28 4.60 10.51
CA PHE A 55 14.64 5.01 10.18
C PHE A 55 15.26 4.08 9.13
N LEU A 56 15.09 2.77 9.25
CA LEU A 56 15.53 1.82 8.24
C LEU A 56 14.88 2.08 6.88
N ALA A 57 13.56 2.24 6.85
CA ALA A 57 12.83 2.54 5.63
C ALA A 57 13.37 3.79 4.94
N ARG A 58 13.62 4.85 5.74
CA ARG A 58 14.19 6.10 5.22
C ARG A 58 15.60 5.92 4.70
N LEU A 59 16.46 5.22 5.46
CA LEU A 59 17.86 4.93 5.10
C LEU A 59 17.96 4.12 3.81
N CYS A 60 17.07 3.12 3.62
CA CYS A 60 17.02 2.30 2.41
C CYS A 60 16.48 3.06 1.19
N GLY A 61 15.92 4.26 1.38
CA GLY A 61 15.40 5.07 0.28
C GLY A 61 13.94 4.81 -0.05
N ALA A 62 13.15 4.30 0.89
CA ALA A 62 11.70 4.22 0.78
C ALA A 62 11.08 5.62 0.67
N SER A 63 9.92 5.71 0.09
CA SER A 63 9.10 6.93 -0.03
C SER A 63 7.86 6.87 0.87
N ALA A 64 7.41 5.68 1.17
CA ALA A 64 6.27 5.41 2.02
C ALA A 64 6.50 4.14 2.85
N VAL A 65 5.78 4.02 3.97
CA VAL A 65 5.76 2.84 4.83
C VAL A 65 4.35 2.29 4.97
N LEU A 66 4.27 0.97 5.18
CA LEU A 66 3.03 0.30 5.54
C LEU A 66 2.86 0.32 7.05
N MET A 67 1.69 0.74 7.52
CA MET A 67 1.22 0.52 8.88
C MET A 67 -0.05 -0.33 8.82
N ILE A 68 -0.20 -1.27 9.73
CA ILE A 68 -1.34 -2.19 9.76
C ILE A 68 -2.13 -1.94 11.04
N ALA A 69 -3.38 -1.49 10.92
CA ALA A 69 -4.23 -1.16 12.08
C ALA A 69 -4.35 -2.33 13.07
N ALA A 70 -4.45 -3.55 12.57
CA ALA A 70 -4.54 -4.74 13.41
C ALA A 70 -3.25 -5.06 14.23
N CYS A 71 -2.11 -4.43 13.90
CA CYS A 71 -0.83 -4.65 14.58
C CYS A 71 -0.48 -3.57 15.61
N LEU A 72 -1.25 -2.48 15.67
CA LEU A 72 -0.94 -1.29 16.47
C LEU A 72 -2.20 -0.85 17.23
N ASN A 73 -2.03 -0.34 18.45
CA ASN A 73 -3.11 0.45 19.02
C ASN A 73 -3.13 1.85 18.37
N LYS A 74 -4.23 2.59 18.57
CA LYS A 74 -4.46 3.86 17.87
C LYS A 74 -3.44 4.95 18.25
N ASP A 75 -2.95 4.95 19.50
CA ASP A 75 -1.96 5.93 19.95
C ASP A 75 -0.57 5.61 19.41
N GLU A 76 -0.18 4.33 19.36
CA GLU A 76 1.05 3.88 18.67
C GLU A 76 1.00 4.22 17.18
N CYS A 77 -0.13 3.95 16.52
CA CYS A 77 -0.31 4.29 15.11
C CYS A 77 -0.15 5.80 14.87
N ARG A 78 -0.74 6.64 15.72
CA ARG A 78 -0.59 8.11 15.65
C ARG A 78 0.84 8.56 15.84
N MET A 79 1.54 7.98 16.83
CA MET A 79 2.95 8.31 17.11
C MET A 79 3.83 7.98 15.91
N LEU A 80 3.73 6.73 15.40
CA LEU A 80 4.53 6.28 14.25
C LEU A 80 4.19 7.05 12.96
N LEU A 81 2.92 7.42 12.75
CA LEU A 81 2.49 8.23 11.61
C LEU A 81 3.14 9.62 11.64
N ASN A 82 3.14 10.28 12.80
CA ASN A 82 3.77 11.59 12.95
C ASN A 82 5.28 11.49 12.69
N MET A 83 5.94 10.49 13.25
CA MET A 83 7.37 10.26 13.04
C MET A 83 7.69 9.94 11.57
N ALA A 84 6.87 9.13 10.89
CA ALA A 84 7.04 8.88 9.45
C ALA A 84 7.01 10.19 8.65
N HIS A 85 6.08 11.09 8.97
CA HIS A 85 5.99 12.41 8.34
C HIS A 85 7.22 13.29 8.63
N GLU A 86 7.75 13.27 9.86
CA GLU A 86 8.99 13.98 10.20
C GLU A 86 10.19 13.45 9.38
N LEU A 87 10.21 12.16 9.10
CA LEU A 87 11.21 11.53 8.23
C LEU A 87 10.92 11.68 6.72
N ASN A 88 9.91 12.47 6.34
CA ASN A 88 9.43 12.61 4.95
C ASN A 88 9.06 11.28 4.30
N LEU A 89 8.48 10.37 5.07
CA LEU A 89 7.84 9.15 4.59
C LEU A 89 6.34 9.35 4.59
N GLU A 90 5.67 8.87 3.56
CA GLU A 90 4.21 8.76 3.54
C GLU A 90 3.77 7.46 4.18
N VAL A 91 2.50 7.42 4.60
CA VAL A 91 1.92 6.27 5.29
C VAL A 91 0.76 5.70 4.49
N LEU A 92 0.87 4.41 4.16
CA LEU A 92 -0.26 3.56 3.78
C LEU A 92 -0.74 2.83 5.03
N LEU A 93 -1.92 3.21 5.52
CA LEU A 93 -2.57 2.55 6.66
C LEU A 93 -3.50 1.45 6.16
N GLU A 94 -3.10 0.21 6.37
CA GLU A 94 -3.81 -0.99 5.94
C GLU A 94 -4.85 -1.41 6.99
N MET A 95 -6.07 -1.68 6.54
CA MET A 95 -7.23 -2.05 7.34
C MET A 95 -7.90 -3.29 6.75
N HIS A 96 -8.46 -4.16 7.61
CA HIS A 96 -9.07 -5.44 7.22
C HIS A 96 -10.52 -5.59 7.65
N SER A 97 -10.94 -4.80 8.62
CA SER A 97 -12.27 -4.90 9.25
C SER A 97 -12.94 -3.54 9.38
N GLU A 98 -14.23 -3.57 9.72
CA GLU A 98 -14.99 -2.36 10.03
C GLU A 98 -14.42 -1.61 11.25
N ALA A 99 -13.96 -2.33 12.27
CA ALA A 99 -13.34 -1.75 13.45
C ALA A 99 -12.04 -1.00 13.10
N ASP A 100 -11.25 -1.52 12.16
CA ASP A 100 -10.00 -0.88 11.75
C ASP A 100 -10.26 0.48 11.05
N THR A 101 -11.45 0.68 10.45
CA THR A 101 -11.76 1.95 9.78
C THR A 101 -11.81 3.16 10.72
N GLU A 102 -11.89 2.94 12.04
CA GLU A 102 -11.78 4.01 13.03
C GLU A 102 -10.39 4.67 13.06
N TYR A 103 -9.36 3.99 12.53
CA TYR A 103 -8.02 4.55 12.40
C TYR A 103 -7.91 5.55 11.25
N ALA A 104 -8.87 5.57 10.32
CA ALA A 104 -8.86 6.50 9.19
C ALA A 104 -8.99 7.97 9.62
N ASP A 105 -9.50 8.25 10.83
CA ASP A 105 -9.54 9.61 11.41
C ASP A 105 -8.16 10.18 11.77
N LEU A 106 -7.12 9.34 11.78
CA LEU A 106 -5.73 9.79 11.87
C LEU A 106 -5.25 10.50 10.60
N LEU A 107 -6.04 10.44 9.53
CA LEU A 107 -5.78 11.07 8.22
C LEU A 107 -4.39 10.73 7.67
N PRO A 108 -4.05 9.43 7.49
CA PRO A 108 -2.82 9.03 6.82
C PRO A 108 -2.84 9.51 5.36
N ASP A 109 -1.71 9.41 4.66
CA ASP A 109 -1.65 9.80 3.24
C ASP A 109 -2.48 8.86 2.35
N MET A 110 -2.54 7.57 2.73
CA MET A 110 -3.31 6.54 2.03
C MET A 110 -4.02 5.63 3.04
N CYS A 111 -5.29 5.34 2.77
CA CYS A 111 -6.09 4.33 3.47
C CYS A 111 -6.23 3.09 2.60
N GLY A 112 -5.66 1.97 3.02
CA GLY A 112 -5.71 0.69 2.31
C GLY A 112 -6.73 -0.26 2.90
N ILE A 113 -7.61 -0.82 2.07
CA ILE A 113 -8.45 -1.96 2.45
C ILE A 113 -7.83 -3.23 1.86
N ASN A 114 -7.32 -4.09 2.73
CA ASN A 114 -6.80 -5.38 2.32
C ASN A 114 -7.91 -6.45 2.32
N ASN A 115 -8.23 -6.93 1.13
CA ASN A 115 -9.25 -7.96 0.92
C ASN A 115 -8.81 -9.35 1.41
N ARG A 116 -7.55 -9.53 1.80
CA ARG A 116 -7.04 -10.78 2.37
C ARG A 116 -7.08 -10.72 3.89
N ASN A 117 -7.80 -11.65 4.49
CA ASN A 117 -7.83 -11.81 5.94
C ASN A 117 -6.46 -12.34 6.43
N LEU A 118 -5.87 -11.71 7.44
CA LEU A 118 -4.53 -12.07 7.98
C LEU A 118 -4.51 -13.42 8.68
N GLY A 119 -5.63 -13.86 9.26
CA GLY A 119 -5.70 -15.13 10.00
C GLY A 119 -6.02 -16.33 9.13
N THR A 120 -6.97 -16.19 8.19
CA THR A 120 -7.46 -17.29 7.35
C THR A 120 -6.85 -17.31 5.95
N PHE A 121 -6.16 -16.23 5.55
CA PHE A 121 -5.66 -15.98 4.19
C PHE A 121 -6.75 -16.01 3.09
N HIS A 122 -8.01 -16.08 3.48
CA HIS A 122 -9.14 -15.95 2.55
C HIS A 122 -9.17 -14.54 1.98
N THR A 123 -9.43 -14.43 0.68
CA THR A 123 -9.45 -13.15 -0.04
C THR A 123 -10.84 -12.91 -0.63
N ASP A 124 -11.48 -11.82 -0.22
CA ASP A 124 -12.81 -11.41 -0.70
C ASP A 124 -12.83 -9.91 -1.04
N VAL A 125 -12.89 -9.59 -2.34
CA VAL A 125 -12.93 -8.22 -2.85
C VAL A 125 -14.15 -7.42 -2.37
N GLN A 126 -15.22 -8.11 -1.95
CA GLN A 126 -16.40 -7.47 -1.38
C GLN A 126 -16.09 -6.67 -0.10
N THR A 127 -14.98 -6.98 0.59
CA THR A 127 -14.50 -6.20 1.74
C THR A 127 -14.24 -4.75 1.34
N SER A 128 -13.54 -4.51 0.22
CA SER A 128 -13.31 -3.14 -0.28
C SER A 128 -14.63 -2.41 -0.59
N PHE A 129 -15.59 -3.07 -1.24
CA PHE A 129 -16.89 -2.44 -1.53
C PHE A 129 -17.67 -2.10 -0.27
N ARG A 130 -17.70 -3.00 0.71
CA ARG A 130 -18.42 -2.82 1.97
C ARG A 130 -17.85 -1.67 2.81
N LEU A 131 -16.52 -1.50 2.80
CA LEU A 131 -15.83 -0.52 3.64
C LEU A 131 -15.57 0.83 2.93
N ALA A 132 -15.84 0.93 1.63
CA ALA A 132 -15.55 2.14 0.85
C ALA A 132 -16.15 3.43 1.44
N SER A 133 -17.40 3.37 1.90
CA SER A 133 -18.11 4.54 2.46
C SER A 133 -17.62 4.96 3.84
N ARG A 134 -16.78 4.15 4.47
CA ARG A 134 -16.20 4.44 5.80
C ARG A 134 -14.88 5.20 5.73
N LEU A 135 -14.30 5.28 4.54
CA LEU A 135 -13.01 5.96 4.35
C LEU A 135 -13.23 7.44 4.05
N PRO A 136 -12.40 8.34 4.62
CA PRO A 136 -12.46 9.77 4.32
C PRO A 136 -12.26 10.03 2.81
N GLU A 137 -12.93 11.04 2.27
CA GLU A 137 -12.79 11.41 0.85
C GLU A 137 -11.46 12.13 0.56
N GLU A 138 -10.87 12.73 1.59
CA GLU A 138 -9.64 13.53 1.49
C GLU A 138 -8.38 12.70 1.36
N VAL A 139 -8.43 11.39 1.71
CA VAL A 139 -7.27 10.50 1.64
C VAL A 139 -7.27 9.70 0.33
N CYS A 140 -6.09 9.28 -0.09
CA CYS A 140 -5.98 8.34 -1.20
C CYS A 140 -6.46 6.95 -0.74
N ARG A 141 -7.54 6.43 -1.35
CA ARG A 141 -8.12 5.13 -1.01
C ARG A 141 -7.51 4.04 -1.86
N VAL A 142 -6.95 3.01 -1.23
CA VAL A 142 -6.24 1.91 -1.90
C VAL A 142 -6.98 0.60 -1.63
N SER A 143 -7.26 -0.20 -2.67
CA SER A 143 -7.73 -1.56 -2.53
C SER A 143 -6.59 -2.54 -2.78
N GLU A 144 -6.45 -3.54 -1.90
CA GLU A 144 -5.33 -4.47 -1.89
C GLU A 144 -5.81 -5.93 -1.93
N SER A 145 -5.06 -6.78 -2.60
CA SER A 145 -5.31 -8.22 -2.72
C SER A 145 -6.59 -8.58 -3.50
N GLY A 146 -6.57 -9.73 -4.17
CA GLY A 146 -7.74 -10.27 -4.85
C GLY A 146 -8.18 -9.55 -6.13
N LEU A 147 -7.44 -8.59 -6.60
CA LEU A 147 -7.74 -7.78 -7.78
C LEU A 147 -7.36 -8.56 -9.05
N LYS A 148 -8.37 -9.11 -9.73
CA LYS A 148 -8.15 -10.09 -10.81
C LYS A 148 -8.25 -9.51 -12.22
N ASP A 149 -9.12 -8.54 -12.45
CA ASP A 149 -9.46 -8.06 -13.79
C ASP A 149 -9.79 -6.56 -13.81
N LEU A 150 -9.89 -6.01 -15.01
CA LEU A 150 -10.16 -4.58 -15.23
C LEU A 150 -11.57 -4.18 -14.80
N ALA A 151 -12.56 -5.07 -14.95
CA ALA A 151 -13.93 -4.76 -14.54
C ALA A 151 -14.04 -4.56 -13.03
N THR A 152 -13.33 -5.39 -12.26
CA THR A 152 -13.21 -5.22 -10.80
C THR A 152 -12.54 -3.89 -10.44
N LEU A 153 -11.46 -3.49 -11.15
CA LEU A 153 -10.79 -2.22 -10.88
C LEU A 153 -11.70 -1.03 -11.21
N GLU A 154 -12.44 -1.09 -12.30
CA GLU A 154 -13.37 -0.03 -12.68
C GLU A 154 -14.51 0.10 -11.67
N ALA A 155 -15.09 -1.01 -11.23
CA ALA A 155 -16.11 -1.01 -10.18
C ALA A 155 -15.58 -0.41 -8.86
N LEU A 156 -14.34 -0.73 -8.47
CA LEU A 156 -13.71 -0.15 -7.29
C LEU A 156 -13.43 1.34 -7.45
N ARG A 157 -13.05 1.80 -8.65
CA ARG A 157 -12.93 3.24 -8.93
C ARG A 157 -14.26 3.96 -8.74
N GLN A 158 -15.35 3.40 -9.23
CA GLN A 158 -16.70 3.94 -9.04
C GLN A 158 -17.11 3.94 -7.56
N ALA A 159 -16.59 3.01 -6.76
CA ALA A 159 -16.76 2.99 -5.31
C ALA A 159 -15.82 3.97 -4.55
N GLY A 160 -14.99 4.74 -5.28
CA GLY A 160 -14.15 5.81 -4.72
C GLY A 160 -12.69 5.43 -4.45
N TYR A 161 -12.21 4.27 -4.90
CA TYR A 161 -10.80 3.90 -4.78
C TYR A 161 -9.95 4.59 -5.86
N ASN A 162 -8.80 5.13 -5.42
CA ASN A 162 -7.84 5.84 -6.27
C ASN A 162 -6.61 5.00 -6.61
N GLY A 163 -6.28 4.02 -5.75
CA GLY A 163 -5.10 3.18 -5.87
C GLY A 163 -5.41 1.69 -5.77
N PHE A 164 -4.52 0.88 -6.36
CA PHE A 164 -4.63 -0.59 -6.38
C PHE A 164 -3.28 -1.22 -6.11
N LEU A 165 -3.16 -2.01 -5.03
CA LEU A 165 -1.95 -2.73 -4.73
C LEU A 165 -2.07 -4.18 -5.23
N MET A 166 -1.30 -4.50 -6.28
CA MET A 166 -1.38 -5.75 -7.01
C MET A 166 0.01 -6.37 -7.15
N GLY A 167 0.19 -7.59 -6.68
CA GLY A 167 1.44 -8.34 -6.84
C GLY A 167 1.19 -9.74 -7.42
N GLU A 168 0.37 -10.53 -6.75
CA GLU A 168 0.14 -11.94 -7.02
C GLU A 168 -0.23 -12.23 -8.49
N ARG A 169 -1.07 -11.37 -9.10
CA ARG A 169 -1.48 -11.48 -10.50
C ARG A 169 -0.30 -11.54 -11.47
N PHE A 170 0.73 -10.75 -11.20
CA PHE A 170 1.90 -10.64 -12.07
C PHE A 170 2.95 -11.68 -11.71
N MET A 171 3.21 -11.88 -10.42
CA MET A 171 4.22 -12.81 -9.94
C MET A 171 3.95 -14.27 -10.30
N LYS A 172 2.70 -14.64 -10.56
CA LYS A 172 2.32 -15.98 -11.08
C LYS A 172 2.57 -16.19 -12.57
N LYS A 173 3.02 -15.16 -13.31
CA LYS A 173 3.30 -15.26 -14.74
C LYS A 173 4.76 -15.64 -14.97
N VAL A 174 5.02 -16.30 -16.12
CA VAL A 174 6.37 -16.67 -16.53
C VAL A 174 7.27 -15.44 -16.68
N ASP A 175 6.71 -14.34 -17.16
CA ASP A 175 7.38 -13.03 -17.25
C ASP A 175 6.50 -11.97 -16.53
N PRO A 176 6.74 -11.72 -15.24
CA PRO A 176 5.99 -10.75 -14.46
C PRO A 176 6.10 -9.32 -14.99
N ALA A 177 7.29 -8.94 -15.49
CA ALA A 177 7.54 -7.59 -15.98
C ALA A 177 6.74 -7.30 -17.26
N ARG A 178 6.72 -8.25 -18.18
CA ARG A 178 5.91 -8.16 -19.40
C ARG A 178 4.42 -8.12 -19.08
N ALA A 179 3.95 -8.99 -18.18
CA ALA A 179 2.55 -9.02 -17.77
C ALA A 179 2.10 -7.70 -17.14
N LEU A 180 2.95 -7.07 -16.31
CA LEU A 180 2.69 -5.75 -15.75
C LEU A 180 2.64 -4.67 -16.84
N LYS A 181 3.59 -4.67 -17.77
CA LYS A 181 3.64 -3.70 -18.87
C LYS A 181 2.40 -3.78 -19.77
N GLU A 182 1.98 -4.99 -20.12
CA GLU A 182 0.76 -5.21 -20.92
C GLU A 182 -0.48 -4.70 -20.17
N PHE A 183 -0.59 -5.02 -18.90
CA PHE A 183 -1.73 -4.62 -18.06
C PHE A 183 -1.80 -3.10 -17.89
N THR A 184 -0.68 -2.44 -17.57
CA THR A 184 -0.64 -0.97 -17.43
C THR A 184 -0.87 -0.25 -18.75
N GLY A 185 -0.44 -0.80 -19.88
CA GLY A 185 -0.70 -0.28 -21.22
C GLY A 185 -2.20 -0.27 -21.62
N ILE A 186 -3.01 -1.12 -20.99
CA ILE A 186 -4.47 -1.13 -21.20
C ILE A 186 -5.15 -0.03 -20.37
N ILE A 187 -4.67 0.17 -19.13
CA ILE A 187 -5.27 1.15 -18.19
C ILE A 187 -4.98 2.60 -18.58
N THR A 188 -3.89 2.84 -19.32
CA THR A 188 -3.45 4.19 -19.74
C THR A 188 -4.02 4.65 -21.08
N LYS A 189 -4.86 3.84 -21.72
CA LYS A 189 -5.62 4.20 -22.92
C LYS A 189 -7.03 4.65 -22.56
#